data_bbf5d0927435c280f6002f27319d7268
#
_entry.id   bbf5d0927435c280f6002f27319d7268
#
_cell.length_a   1.000
_cell.length_b   1.000
_cell.length_c   1.000
_cell.angle_alpha   90.00
_cell.angle_beta   90.00
_cell.angle_gamma   90.00
#
_symmetry.space_group_name_H-M   'P 1'
#
loop_
_entity.id
_entity.type
_entity.pdbx_description
1 polymer ?
#
loop_
_entity_poly.entity_id
_entity_poly.type
_entity_poly.pdbx_seq_one_letter_code
_entity_poly.pdbx_strand_id
1 'polypeptide(L)'
;RFCSKIFPCSIGRGGISSRKREGDGATPSGVHRITGILYRPDRMARPTSWAVPIRLGDLWSDDPNDLEYNMMVRAPYDASHEKLQRADPLYNLVILTDWNWPYAVRQRGSAIFIHRWRRPGYPTEGCIGLNPEHLLWIAKRIRFNTRLIVK
;
A
#
# COMPACT_ATOMS: atom_id res chain seq x y z
N ARG A 1 -25.94 13.99 1.39
CA ARG A 1 -25.80 13.28 2.68
C ARG A 1 -24.40 12.72 2.73
N PHE A 2 -23.49 13.31 3.52
CA PHE A 2 -22.15 12.77 3.74
C PHE A 2 -22.30 11.54 4.64
N CYS A 3 -21.94 10.36 4.14
CA CYS A 3 -21.89 9.16 4.94
C CYS A 3 -20.47 9.04 5.50
N SER A 4 -20.23 9.48 6.74
CA SER A 4 -18.97 9.26 7.42
C SER A 4 -18.99 7.89 8.12
N LYS A 5 -18.04 7.03 7.77
CA LYS A 5 -17.79 5.79 8.52
C LYS A 5 -16.41 5.88 9.16
N ILE A 6 -16.31 5.42 10.40
CA ILE A 6 -15.06 5.36 11.13
C ILE A 6 -14.64 3.89 11.20
N PHE A 7 -13.41 3.62 10.85
CA PHE A 7 -12.81 2.29 10.92
C PHE A 7 -11.51 2.33 11.72
N PRO A 8 -11.29 1.39 12.64
CA PRO A 8 -9.99 1.25 13.27
C PRO A 8 -8.95 0.86 12.25
N CYS A 9 -7.75 1.42 12.37
CA CYS A 9 -6.62 1.11 11.50
C CYS A 9 -5.33 0.94 12.31
N SER A 10 -4.37 0.25 11.73
CA SER A 10 -2.98 0.23 12.17
C SER A 10 -2.16 1.15 11.28
N ILE A 11 -1.15 1.77 11.86
CA ILE A 11 -0.15 2.59 11.15
C ILE A 11 1.24 2.04 11.39
N GLY A 12 2.24 2.65 10.79
CA GLY A 12 3.64 2.28 10.96
C GLY A 12 4.09 2.29 12.43
N ARG A 13 4.97 1.36 12.81
CA ARG A 13 5.56 1.29 14.16
C ARG A 13 6.32 2.56 14.55
N GLY A 14 6.80 3.33 13.56
CA GLY A 14 7.42 4.64 13.74
C GLY A 14 6.43 5.80 13.91
N GLY A 15 5.12 5.52 13.99
CA GLY A 15 4.08 6.54 14.07
C GLY A 15 3.83 7.26 12.75
N ILE A 16 3.28 8.47 12.82
CA ILE A 16 3.05 9.35 11.67
C ILE A 16 4.18 10.38 11.60
N SER A 17 4.80 10.56 10.44
CA SER A 17 5.97 11.43 10.27
C SER A 17 5.86 12.32 9.04
N SER A 18 6.16 13.60 9.19
CA SER A 18 6.38 14.54 8.08
C SER A 18 7.78 14.41 7.45
N ARG A 19 8.69 13.66 8.10
CA ARG A 19 10.07 13.43 7.67
C ARG A 19 10.34 11.96 7.39
N LYS A 20 9.38 11.31 6.73
CA LYS A 20 9.46 9.90 6.36
C LYS A 20 10.76 9.57 5.63
N ARG A 21 11.41 8.45 6.03
CA ARG A 21 12.60 7.87 5.40
C ARG A 21 12.41 6.37 5.16
N GLU A 22 13.22 5.82 4.26
CA GLU A 22 13.25 4.37 4.05
C GLU A 22 13.66 3.66 5.35
N GLY A 23 12.97 2.56 5.69
CA GLY A 23 13.25 1.73 6.86
C GLY A 23 12.89 2.32 8.23
N ASP A 24 12.33 3.55 8.32
CA ASP A 24 11.97 4.17 9.60
C ASP A 24 10.68 3.61 10.23
N GLY A 25 9.95 2.79 9.50
CA GLY A 25 8.68 2.21 9.95
C GLY A 25 7.55 3.24 10.13
N ALA A 26 7.72 4.49 9.71
CA ALA A 26 6.70 5.53 9.88
C ALA A 26 5.73 5.60 8.70
N THR A 27 4.48 5.97 8.99
CA THR A 27 3.48 6.34 7.98
C THR A 27 3.66 7.82 7.64
N PRO A 28 3.80 8.18 6.35
CA PRO A 28 3.99 9.58 5.98
C PRO A 28 2.72 10.41 6.22
N SER A 29 2.87 11.56 6.88
CA SER A 29 1.80 12.53 7.01
C SER A 29 1.60 13.32 5.71
N GLY A 30 0.42 13.88 5.56
CA GLY A 30 0.10 14.75 4.44
C GLY A 30 -1.11 14.31 3.63
N VAL A 31 -1.25 14.87 2.45
CA VAL A 31 -2.32 14.53 1.51
C VAL A 31 -1.73 13.66 0.41
N HIS A 32 -2.21 12.44 0.33
CA HIS A 32 -1.84 11.46 -0.69
C HIS A 32 -3.02 11.22 -1.63
N ARG A 33 -2.75 10.63 -2.78
CA ARG A 33 -3.77 10.23 -3.75
C ARG A 33 -3.72 8.73 -3.97
N ILE A 34 -4.86 8.13 -4.18
CA ILE A 34 -4.96 6.72 -4.56
C ILE A 34 -4.64 6.60 -6.05
N THR A 35 -3.64 5.75 -6.35
CA THR A 35 -3.13 5.55 -7.71
C THR A 35 -3.48 4.19 -8.30
N GLY A 36 -3.90 3.23 -7.49
CA GLY A 36 -4.25 1.91 -7.98
C GLY A 36 -4.88 1.03 -6.92
N ILE A 37 -5.45 -0.07 -7.37
CA ILE A 37 -5.87 -1.19 -6.52
C ILE A 37 -5.32 -2.47 -7.13
N LEU A 38 -4.60 -3.26 -6.34
CA LEU A 38 -4.14 -4.58 -6.71
C LEU A 38 -4.91 -5.64 -5.91
N TYR A 39 -5.17 -6.80 -6.50
CA TYR A 39 -5.87 -7.89 -5.81
C TYR A 39 -5.35 -9.26 -6.24
N ARG A 40 -5.53 -10.25 -5.38
CA ARG A 40 -5.19 -11.67 -5.63
C ARG A 40 -6.39 -12.38 -6.29
N PRO A 41 -6.36 -12.62 -7.60
CA PRO A 41 -7.50 -13.21 -8.32
C PRO A 41 -7.76 -14.69 -7.92
N ASP A 42 -6.74 -15.35 -7.36
CA ASP A 42 -6.84 -16.71 -6.83
C ASP A 42 -7.47 -16.79 -5.43
N ARG A 43 -7.68 -15.64 -4.76
CA ARG A 43 -8.17 -15.55 -3.37
C ARG A 43 -9.42 -14.72 -3.20
N MET A 44 -9.72 -13.86 -4.14
CA MET A 44 -10.90 -13.01 -4.05
C MET A 44 -11.41 -12.57 -5.43
N ALA A 45 -12.69 -12.28 -5.51
CA ALA A 45 -13.28 -11.66 -6.69
C ALA A 45 -12.75 -10.24 -6.90
N ARG A 46 -12.71 -9.79 -8.14
CA ARG A 46 -12.30 -8.42 -8.52
C ARG A 46 -13.15 -7.38 -7.78
N PRO A 47 -12.55 -6.51 -6.95
CA PRO A 47 -13.33 -5.59 -6.12
C PRO A 47 -13.97 -4.44 -6.89
N THR A 48 -13.33 -3.98 -7.96
CA THR A 48 -13.81 -2.90 -8.85
C THR A 48 -13.32 -3.13 -10.27
N SER A 49 -13.94 -2.48 -11.26
CA SER A 49 -13.57 -2.60 -12.67
C SER A 49 -12.14 -2.14 -12.97
N TRP A 50 -11.58 -1.22 -12.18
CA TRP A 50 -10.22 -0.68 -12.36
C TRP A 50 -9.14 -1.36 -11.49
N ALA A 51 -9.53 -2.33 -10.67
CA ALA A 51 -8.55 -3.12 -9.92
C ALA A 51 -7.76 -4.05 -10.85
N VAL A 52 -6.44 -4.16 -10.60
CA VAL A 52 -5.50 -4.94 -11.40
C VAL A 52 -5.11 -6.22 -10.65
N PRO A 53 -5.15 -7.39 -11.31
CA PRO A 53 -4.75 -8.63 -10.67
C PRO A 53 -3.25 -8.69 -10.42
N ILE A 54 -2.86 -9.11 -9.23
CA ILE A 54 -1.47 -9.48 -8.91
C ILE A 54 -1.16 -10.79 -9.62
N ARG A 55 -0.09 -10.81 -10.39
CA ARG A 55 0.38 -11.98 -11.13
C ARG A 55 1.59 -12.60 -10.46
N LEU A 56 1.86 -13.84 -10.78
CA LEU A 56 3.10 -14.50 -10.39
C LEU A 56 4.30 -13.71 -10.91
N GLY A 57 5.24 -13.40 -10.03
CA GLY A 57 6.42 -12.62 -10.35
C GLY A 57 6.24 -11.11 -10.26
N ASP A 58 5.08 -10.61 -9.86
CA ASP A 58 4.92 -9.18 -9.58
C ASP A 58 5.60 -8.84 -8.24
N LEU A 59 6.47 -7.84 -8.28
CA LEU A 59 7.32 -7.37 -7.20
C LEU A 59 7.22 -5.85 -7.08
N TRP A 60 7.67 -5.32 -5.95
CA TRP A 60 7.79 -3.87 -5.74
C TRP A 60 9.20 -3.56 -5.28
N SER A 61 9.98 -2.78 -6.07
CA SER A 61 11.34 -2.40 -5.70
C SER A 61 11.34 -1.49 -4.48
N ASP A 62 12.12 -1.87 -3.46
CA ASP A 62 12.32 -1.11 -2.22
C ASP A 62 13.80 -0.76 -1.97
N ASP A 63 14.66 -1.01 -2.95
CA ASP A 63 16.08 -0.64 -2.91
C ASP A 63 16.27 0.85 -3.28
N PRO A 64 16.71 1.70 -2.35
CA PRO A 64 16.91 3.13 -2.65
C PRO A 64 17.99 3.41 -3.71
N ASN A 65 18.83 2.44 -4.03
CA ASN A 65 19.88 2.57 -5.05
C ASN A 65 19.44 2.11 -6.45
N ASP A 66 18.28 1.46 -6.52
CA ASP A 66 17.73 0.97 -7.75
C ASP A 66 17.10 2.10 -8.60
N LEU A 67 17.22 1.99 -9.92
CA LEU A 67 16.58 2.94 -10.86
C LEU A 67 15.05 2.84 -10.81
N GLU A 68 14.55 1.63 -10.54
CA GLU A 68 13.11 1.35 -10.40
C GLU A 68 12.63 1.45 -8.94
N TYR A 69 13.39 2.16 -8.09
CA TYR A 69 12.98 2.36 -6.69
C TYR A 69 11.55 2.85 -6.55
N ASN A 70 10.79 2.20 -5.68
CA ASN A 70 9.37 2.48 -5.42
C ASN A 70 8.46 2.28 -6.65
N MET A 71 8.82 1.33 -7.51
CA MET A 71 8.04 0.96 -8.69
C MET A 71 7.70 -0.52 -8.68
N MET A 72 6.63 -0.87 -9.38
CA MET A 72 6.29 -2.27 -9.64
C MET A 72 7.23 -2.84 -10.70
N VAL A 73 7.87 -3.96 -10.38
CA VAL A 73 8.83 -4.66 -11.23
C VAL A 73 8.46 -6.14 -11.35
N ARG A 74 9.15 -6.90 -12.19
CA ARG A 74 8.87 -8.31 -12.41
C ARG A 74 10.09 -9.19 -12.18
N ALA A 75 9.83 -10.38 -11.62
CA ALA A 75 10.85 -11.41 -11.49
C ALA A 75 11.30 -11.96 -12.89
N PRO A 76 12.59 -12.36 -13.05
CA PRO A 76 13.65 -12.30 -12.06
C PRO A 76 14.11 -10.85 -11.81
N TYR A 77 14.47 -10.51 -10.58
CA TYR A 77 14.88 -9.16 -10.20
C TYR A 77 15.90 -9.20 -9.06
N ASP A 78 17.05 -8.56 -9.24
CA ASP A 78 18.20 -8.72 -8.34
C ASP A 78 18.23 -7.70 -7.21
N ALA A 79 17.66 -6.49 -7.41
CA ALA A 79 17.60 -5.48 -6.36
C ALA A 79 16.60 -5.87 -5.25
N SER A 80 16.74 -5.27 -4.07
CA SER A 80 15.81 -5.50 -2.95
C SER A 80 14.36 -5.19 -3.35
N HIS A 81 13.45 -6.06 -2.96
CA HIS A 81 12.05 -5.94 -3.36
C HIS A 81 11.08 -6.67 -2.43
N GLU A 82 9.84 -6.23 -2.42
CA GLU A 82 8.72 -6.94 -1.82
C GLU A 82 8.00 -7.83 -2.84
N LYS A 83 7.62 -9.03 -2.42
CA LYS A 83 6.74 -9.90 -3.21
C LYS A 83 5.30 -9.44 -3.06
N LEU A 84 4.64 -9.11 -4.16
CA LEU A 84 3.21 -8.77 -4.13
C LEU A 84 2.34 -10.03 -4.00
N GLN A 85 2.75 -11.14 -4.62
CA GLN A 85 2.09 -12.44 -4.44
C GLN A 85 2.67 -13.17 -3.22
N ARG A 86 2.11 -12.85 -2.04
CA ARG A 86 2.54 -13.40 -0.75
C ARG A 86 1.82 -14.71 -0.41
N ALA A 87 2.47 -15.56 0.40
CA ALA A 87 1.83 -16.75 0.98
C ALA A 87 0.79 -16.35 2.05
N ASP A 88 1.08 -15.33 2.86
CA ASP A 88 0.14 -14.76 3.82
C ASP A 88 -0.95 -13.91 3.14
N PRO A 89 -2.06 -13.57 3.84
CA PRO A 89 -3.15 -12.83 3.24
C PRO A 89 -2.97 -11.31 3.21
N LEU A 90 -1.82 -10.76 3.61
CA LEU A 90 -1.64 -9.31 3.79
C LEU A 90 -1.92 -8.54 2.49
N TYR A 91 -1.48 -9.06 1.35
CA TYR A 91 -1.65 -8.43 0.04
C TYR A 91 -2.71 -9.11 -0.83
N ASN A 92 -3.72 -9.73 -0.21
CA ASN A 92 -4.88 -10.18 -0.98
C ASN A 92 -5.59 -9.01 -1.68
N LEU A 93 -5.57 -7.85 -1.04
CA LEU A 93 -6.07 -6.57 -1.54
C LEU A 93 -5.14 -5.45 -1.09
N VAL A 94 -4.65 -4.66 -2.04
CA VAL A 94 -3.73 -3.55 -1.80
C VAL A 94 -4.25 -2.31 -2.50
N ILE A 95 -4.31 -1.19 -1.79
CA ILE A 95 -4.61 0.11 -2.36
C ILE A 95 -3.30 0.90 -2.40
N LEU A 96 -2.90 1.33 -3.59
CA LEU A 96 -1.67 2.07 -3.84
C LEU A 96 -1.86 3.56 -3.58
N THR A 97 -0.84 4.19 -3.01
CA THR A 97 -0.79 5.65 -2.82
C THR A 97 0.30 6.27 -3.69
N ASP A 98 0.23 7.58 -3.88
CA ASP A 98 1.23 8.35 -4.62
C ASP A 98 2.43 8.78 -3.77
N TRP A 99 2.60 8.23 -2.56
CA TRP A 99 3.77 8.55 -1.76
C TRP A 99 5.05 8.24 -2.51
N ASN A 100 5.90 9.24 -2.68
CA ASN A 100 7.19 9.12 -3.37
C ASN A 100 7.10 8.47 -4.76
N TRP A 101 6.02 8.72 -5.48
CA TRP A 101 5.71 8.15 -6.80
C TRP A 101 5.06 9.22 -7.69
N PRO A 102 5.24 9.23 -9.02
CA PRO A 102 6.00 8.26 -9.85
C PRO A 102 7.52 8.55 -9.92
N TYR A 103 7.97 9.72 -9.51
CA TYR A 103 9.39 10.12 -9.55
C TYR A 103 10.00 9.99 -8.15
N ALA A 104 10.44 8.77 -7.84
CA ALA A 104 10.91 8.46 -6.51
C ALA A 104 12.20 9.19 -6.14
N VAL A 105 12.19 9.86 -5.00
CA VAL A 105 13.38 10.40 -4.35
C VAL A 105 14.00 9.29 -3.49
N ARG A 106 15.29 9.01 -3.69
CA ARG A 106 16.03 8.00 -2.92
C ARG A 106 15.91 8.25 -1.41
N GLN A 107 15.81 7.17 -0.63
CA GLN A 107 15.71 7.21 0.83
C GLN A 107 14.44 7.84 1.41
N ARG A 108 13.51 8.27 0.59
CA ARG A 108 12.26 8.92 1.05
C ARG A 108 11.19 7.92 1.49
N GLY A 109 11.41 6.65 1.27
CA GLY A 109 10.49 5.57 1.58
C GLY A 109 9.74 5.04 0.36
N SER A 110 9.43 3.76 0.39
CA SER A 110 8.77 3.00 -0.67
C SER A 110 7.58 2.21 -0.15
N ALA A 111 6.76 1.68 -1.06
CA ALA A 111 5.70 0.72 -0.78
C ALA A 111 4.72 1.19 0.33
N ILE A 112 4.32 2.46 0.33
CA ILE A 112 3.33 2.96 1.27
C ILE A 112 1.93 2.68 0.73
N PHE A 113 1.36 1.58 1.20
CA PHE A 113 0.08 1.04 0.75
C PHE A 113 -0.98 1.07 1.85
N ILE A 114 -2.23 0.82 1.47
CA ILE A 114 -3.29 0.43 2.41
C ILE A 114 -3.60 -1.03 2.14
N HIS A 115 -3.47 -1.88 3.17
CA HIS A 115 -3.68 -3.31 3.04
C HIS A 115 -4.32 -3.91 4.30
N ARG A 116 -4.53 -5.22 4.33
CA ARG A 116 -5.02 -5.92 5.51
C ARG A 116 -4.00 -5.86 6.63
N TRP A 117 -4.42 -5.59 7.88
CA TRP A 117 -3.58 -5.74 9.06
C TRP A 117 -3.31 -7.21 9.40
N ARG A 118 -2.27 -7.49 10.17
CA ARG A 118 -2.02 -8.82 10.72
C ARG A 118 -3.07 -9.17 11.76
N ARG A 119 -3.38 -8.23 12.64
CA ARG A 119 -4.41 -8.26 13.69
C ARG A 119 -4.70 -6.83 14.16
N PRO A 120 -5.84 -6.59 14.85
CA PRO A 120 -6.15 -5.28 15.40
C PRO A 120 -5.01 -4.73 16.26
N GLY A 121 -4.64 -3.47 16.04
CA GLY A 121 -3.59 -2.77 16.81
C GLY A 121 -2.15 -3.19 16.50
N TYR A 122 -1.92 -4.19 15.65
CA TYR A 122 -0.57 -4.59 15.28
C TYR A 122 0.02 -3.59 14.26
N PRO A 123 1.18 -2.96 14.56
CA PRO A 123 1.75 -1.94 13.69
C PRO A 123 2.27 -2.52 12.38
N THR A 124 2.42 -1.65 11.38
CA THR A 124 3.03 -1.94 10.07
C THR A 124 4.46 -1.37 10.00
N GLU A 125 5.12 -1.55 8.88
CA GLU A 125 6.41 -0.91 8.57
C GLU A 125 6.25 0.46 7.86
N GLY A 126 5.05 1.05 7.92
CA GLY A 126 4.73 2.35 7.33
C GLY A 126 3.41 2.38 6.57
N CYS A 127 2.91 1.24 6.14
CA CYS A 127 1.60 1.10 5.50
C CYS A 127 0.44 1.39 6.48
N ILE A 128 -0.75 1.55 5.93
CA ILE A 128 -2.00 1.63 6.70
C ILE A 128 -2.66 0.27 6.66
N GLY A 129 -2.84 -0.35 7.84
CA GLY A 129 -3.46 -1.66 7.98
C GLY A 129 -4.92 -1.55 8.41
N LEU A 130 -5.81 -2.30 7.74
CA LEU A 130 -7.25 -2.31 8.02
C LEU A 130 -7.79 -3.73 8.21
N ASN A 131 -8.92 -3.84 8.88
CA ASN A 131 -9.72 -5.06 8.83
C ASN A 131 -10.05 -5.39 7.37
N PRO A 132 -10.00 -6.66 6.93
CA PRO A 132 -10.22 -7.04 5.53
C PRO A 132 -11.59 -6.63 4.99
N GLU A 133 -12.64 -6.67 5.79
CA GLU A 133 -14.00 -6.24 5.37
C GLU A 133 -14.06 -4.73 5.18
N HIS A 134 -13.42 -3.95 6.06
CA HIS A 134 -13.33 -2.49 5.96
C HIS A 134 -12.50 -2.08 4.75
N LEU A 135 -11.38 -2.76 4.52
CA LEU A 135 -10.53 -2.55 3.35
C LEU A 135 -11.31 -2.79 2.05
N LEU A 136 -12.05 -3.90 1.97
CA LEU A 136 -12.89 -4.22 0.80
C LEU A 136 -14.01 -3.19 0.62
N TRP A 137 -14.64 -2.75 1.72
CA TRP A 137 -15.69 -1.72 1.69
C TRP A 137 -15.15 -0.40 1.11
N ILE A 138 -13.93 0.01 1.52
CA ILE A 138 -13.25 1.20 1.01
C ILE A 138 -12.90 1.00 -0.46
N ALA A 139 -12.26 -0.10 -0.82
CA ALA A 139 -11.82 -0.40 -2.19
C ALA A 139 -12.95 -0.32 -3.21
N LYS A 140 -14.17 -0.75 -2.84
CA LYS A 140 -15.35 -0.69 -3.69
C LYS A 140 -15.90 0.74 -3.92
N ARG A 141 -15.46 1.73 -3.14
CA ARG A 141 -16.02 3.09 -3.14
C ARG A 141 -15.07 4.18 -3.56
N ILE A 142 -13.78 3.95 -3.38
CA ILE A 142 -12.76 4.90 -3.84
C ILE A 142 -12.58 4.85 -5.35
N ARG A 143 -12.04 5.91 -5.91
CA ARG A 143 -11.70 6.07 -7.32
C ARG A 143 -10.24 6.48 -7.46
N PHE A 144 -9.71 6.36 -8.64
CA PHE A 144 -8.43 6.97 -8.99
C PHE A 144 -8.43 8.45 -8.57
N ASN A 145 -7.34 8.91 -7.99
CA ASN A 145 -7.19 10.27 -7.44
C ASN A 145 -8.00 10.57 -6.16
N THR A 146 -8.69 9.61 -5.55
CA THR A 146 -9.28 9.82 -4.21
C THR A 146 -8.21 10.30 -3.24
N ARG A 147 -8.51 11.34 -2.46
CA ARG A 147 -7.58 11.88 -1.48
C ARG A 147 -7.56 11.04 -0.21
N LEU A 148 -6.37 10.70 0.23
CA LEU A 148 -6.06 10.13 1.54
C LEU A 148 -5.35 11.20 2.36
N ILE A 149 -5.88 11.57 3.52
CA ILE A 149 -5.30 12.56 4.42
C ILE A 149 -4.79 11.85 5.66
N VAL A 150 -3.49 11.94 5.91
CA VAL A 150 -2.82 11.40 7.11
C VAL A 150 -2.37 12.57 7.97
N LYS A 151 -2.87 12.63 9.21
CA LYS A 151 -2.62 13.72 10.17
C LYS A 151 -2.03 13.20 11.46
#